data_73627cb7bb9643981dfeb0d167350737
#
_entry.id   73627cb7bb9643981dfeb0d167350737
#
_cell.length_a   1.000
_cell.length_b   1.000
_cell.length_c   1.000
_cell.angle_alpha   90.00
_cell.angle_beta   90.00
_cell.angle_gamma   90.00
#
_symmetry.space_group_name_H-M   'P 1'
#
loop_
_entity.id
_entity.type
_entity.pdbx_description
1 polymer ?
#
loop_
_entity_poly.entity_id
_entity_poly.type
_entity_poly.pdbx_seq_one_letter_code
_entity_poly.pdbx_strand_id
1 'polypeptide(L)'
;LGVGSTAAYVELSEPLLSDVVAGLAGPAVVVPLLLSTGYHVRTDLPRACAGGPVVLGRPLGPDPLLAQAQVARLVAAGIEPGRPLVLVATGSTDPLAWRDLRAASHLLADSWGVKVRTATLGGLGPRPEEVLTPDDAVSPYLLSPGLFSRRLAEQCEALSVPCADVIGPHPLVVDLVVERYRDLAGGARATA
;
A
#
# COMPACT_ATOMS: atom_id res chain seq x y z
N LEU A 1 14.11 -10.03 -14.25
CA LEU A 1 14.80 -10.76 -13.16
C LEU A 1 15.11 -12.21 -13.53
N GLY A 2 14.37 -12.83 -14.48
CA GLY A 2 14.56 -14.23 -14.86
C GLY A 2 14.24 -15.23 -13.73
N VAL A 3 13.39 -14.86 -12.77
CA VAL A 3 12.93 -15.71 -11.67
C VAL A 3 11.45 -16.03 -11.85
N GLY A 4 11.05 -17.25 -11.46
CA GLY A 4 9.64 -17.62 -11.37
C GLY A 4 8.94 -16.78 -10.28
N SER A 5 7.71 -16.37 -10.54
CA SER A 5 6.90 -15.65 -9.55
C SER A 5 5.47 -16.17 -9.55
N THR A 6 4.84 -16.17 -8.38
CA THR A 6 3.46 -16.57 -8.17
C THR A 6 2.79 -15.51 -7.31
N ALA A 7 1.63 -15.02 -7.72
CA ALA A 7 0.77 -14.22 -6.87
C ALA A 7 0.02 -15.15 -5.90
N ALA A 8 -0.02 -14.76 -4.62
CA ALA A 8 -0.76 -15.49 -3.60
C ALA A 8 -1.49 -14.50 -2.68
N TYR A 9 -2.54 -14.96 -2.04
CA TYR A 9 -3.42 -14.12 -1.22
C TYR A 9 -3.41 -14.56 0.24
N VAL A 10 -3.62 -13.61 1.13
CA VAL A 10 -3.73 -13.89 2.57
C VAL A 10 -5.07 -14.58 2.86
N GLU A 11 -6.14 -14.09 2.20
CA GLU A 11 -7.51 -14.56 2.36
C GLU A 11 -8.36 -14.16 1.13
N LEU A 12 -9.62 -14.61 1.09
CA LEU A 12 -10.67 -14.20 0.13
C LEU A 12 -10.41 -14.54 -1.34
N SER A 13 -9.24 -15.04 -1.71
CA SER A 13 -8.89 -15.41 -3.08
C SER A 13 -7.86 -16.53 -3.11
N GLU A 14 -7.80 -17.24 -4.22
CA GLU A 14 -6.87 -18.34 -4.47
C GLU A 14 -5.75 -17.91 -5.44
N PRO A 15 -4.54 -18.55 -5.34
CA PRO A 15 -4.13 -19.49 -4.31
C PRO A 15 -3.83 -18.79 -2.97
N LEU A 16 -4.09 -19.46 -1.85
CA LEU A 16 -3.69 -18.96 -0.54
C LEU A 16 -2.16 -19.00 -0.39
N LEU A 17 -1.60 -18.03 0.32
CA LEU A 17 -0.15 -17.98 0.58
C LEU A 17 0.34 -19.23 1.32
N SER A 18 -0.44 -19.73 2.29
CA SER A 18 -0.13 -20.98 3.01
C SER A 18 0.05 -22.18 2.08
N ASP A 19 -0.82 -22.29 1.07
CA ASP A 19 -0.81 -23.43 0.14
C ASP A 19 0.36 -23.34 -0.83
N VAL A 20 0.64 -22.12 -1.31
CA VAL A 20 1.83 -21.85 -2.12
C VAL A 20 3.12 -22.18 -1.36
N VAL A 21 3.22 -21.75 -0.10
CA VAL A 21 4.39 -22.00 0.76
C VAL A 21 4.56 -23.50 1.03
N ALA A 22 3.47 -24.22 1.31
CA ALA A 22 3.51 -25.67 1.54
C ALA A 22 3.94 -26.46 0.30
N GLY A 23 3.68 -25.95 -0.90
CA GLY A 23 4.07 -26.58 -2.18
C GLY A 23 5.46 -26.23 -2.67
N LEU A 24 6.26 -25.41 -1.96
CA LEU A 24 7.58 -24.99 -2.40
C LEU A 24 8.59 -26.13 -2.34
N ALA A 25 9.28 -26.39 -3.45
CA ALA A 25 10.36 -27.35 -3.53
C ALA A 25 11.73 -26.76 -3.12
N GLY A 26 11.83 -25.46 -2.88
CA GLY A 26 13.09 -24.79 -2.56
C GLY A 26 12.89 -23.37 -2.05
N PRO A 27 14.00 -22.65 -1.74
CA PRO A 27 13.95 -21.32 -1.15
C PRO A 27 13.18 -20.31 -2.01
N ALA A 28 12.36 -19.49 -1.35
CA ALA A 28 11.61 -18.41 -2.00
C ALA A 28 11.62 -17.13 -1.15
N VAL A 29 11.29 -16.02 -1.80
CA VAL A 29 11.11 -14.71 -1.17
C VAL A 29 9.64 -14.31 -1.28
N VAL A 30 9.05 -13.92 -0.16
CA VAL A 30 7.70 -13.36 -0.12
C VAL A 30 7.79 -11.84 0.01
N VAL A 31 7.30 -11.12 -1.00
CA VAL A 31 7.20 -9.65 -0.99
C VAL A 31 5.75 -9.25 -0.73
N PRO A 32 5.41 -8.74 0.46
CA PRO A 32 4.04 -8.33 0.78
C PRO A 32 3.62 -7.09 -0.01
N LEU A 33 2.60 -7.20 -0.87
CA LEU A 33 2.01 -6.06 -1.57
C LEU A 33 1.02 -5.32 -0.65
N LEU A 34 1.51 -4.87 0.50
CA LEU A 34 0.75 -4.16 1.53
C LEU A 34 1.36 -2.78 1.78
N LEU A 35 0.52 -1.80 2.12
CA LEU A 35 0.91 -0.40 2.21
C LEU A 35 1.25 0.06 3.64
N SER A 36 0.97 -0.76 4.65
CA SER A 36 1.26 -0.45 6.06
C SER A 36 1.39 -1.71 6.89
N THR A 37 2.00 -1.57 8.07
CA THR A 37 2.09 -2.62 9.09
C THR A 37 0.75 -2.74 9.80
N GLY A 38 0.00 -3.79 9.50
CA GLY A 38 -1.28 -4.10 10.13
C GLY A 38 -1.34 -5.57 10.57
N TYR A 39 -2.53 -6.03 10.91
CA TYR A 39 -2.77 -7.41 11.37
C TYR A 39 -2.22 -8.45 10.38
N HIS A 40 -2.47 -8.29 9.09
CA HIS A 40 -1.97 -9.20 8.05
C HIS A 40 -0.44 -9.31 8.05
N VAL A 41 0.27 -8.18 8.17
CA VAL A 41 1.75 -8.17 8.19
C VAL A 41 2.31 -8.81 9.44
N ARG A 42 1.67 -8.60 10.58
CA ARG A 42 2.20 -9.04 11.89
C ARG A 42 1.77 -10.45 12.30
N THR A 43 0.66 -10.93 11.76
CA THR A 43 0.04 -12.19 12.19
C THR A 43 -0.12 -13.17 11.05
N ASP A 44 -0.84 -12.78 9.99
CA ASP A 44 -1.23 -13.73 8.95
C ASP A 44 -0.06 -14.13 8.05
N LEU A 45 0.77 -13.17 7.61
CA LEU A 45 1.94 -13.46 6.78
C LEU A 45 2.97 -14.33 7.51
N PRO A 46 3.41 -14.01 8.74
CA PRO A 46 4.32 -14.89 9.49
C PRO A 46 3.74 -16.30 9.70
N ARG A 47 2.42 -16.40 9.98
CA ARG A 47 1.76 -17.68 10.16
C ARG A 47 1.72 -18.49 8.87
N ALA A 48 1.37 -17.87 7.74
CA ALA A 48 1.32 -18.53 6.44
C ALA A 48 2.71 -18.94 5.94
N CYS A 49 3.76 -18.26 6.35
CA CYS A 49 5.16 -18.57 6.00
C CYS A 49 5.83 -19.56 6.96
N ALA A 50 5.18 -19.91 8.09
CA ALA A 50 5.79 -20.74 9.12
C ALA A 50 6.15 -22.14 8.61
N GLY A 51 7.39 -22.56 8.85
CA GLY A 51 7.89 -23.90 8.46
C GLY A 51 8.22 -24.06 6.99
N GLY A 52 7.96 -23.08 6.13
CA GLY A 52 8.36 -23.08 4.73
C GLY A 52 9.76 -22.52 4.50
N PRO A 53 10.38 -22.85 3.35
CA PRO A 53 11.72 -22.35 2.99
C PRO A 53 11.62 -20.92 2.42
N VAL A 54 11.02 -19.98 3.16
CA VAL A 54 10.73 -18.63 2.68
C VAL A 54 11.39 -17.56 3.52
N VAL A 55 11.82 -16.48 2.86
CA VAL A 55 12.21 -15.23 3.50
C VAL A 55 11.07 -14.24 3.30
N LEU A 56 10.43 -13.82 4.39
CA LEU A 56 9.33 -12.86 4.38
C LEU A 56 9.88 -11.44 4.45
N GLY A 57 9.51 -10.61 3.47
CA GLY A 57 9.87 -9.21 3.41
C GLY A 57 8.93 -8.30 4.21
N ARG A 58 9.36 -7.03 4.35
CA ARG A 58 8.53 -5.96 4.89
C ARG A 58 7.46 -5.52 3.87
N PRO A 59 6.37 -4.87 4.29
CA PRO A 59 5.39 -4.30 3.37
C PRO A 59 6.04 -3.26 2.43
N LEU A 60 5.38 -2.95 1.32
CA LEU A 60 5.83 -1.92 0.38
C LEU A 60 5.85 -0.54 1.03
N GLY A 61 4.80 -0.20 1.78
CA GLY A 61 4.68 1.11 2.40
C GLY A 61 4.99 1.16 3.90
N PRO A 62 5.27 2.40 4.39
CA PRO A 62 5.44 3.63 3.63
C PRO A 62 6.77 3.67 2.86
N ASP A 63 6.77 4.30 1.68
CA ASP A 63 7.97 4.41 0.83
C ASP A 63 7.90 5.64 -0.10
N PRO A 64 9.02 6.35 -0.37
CA PRO A 64 9.05 7.50 -1.27
C PRO A 64 8.56 7.19 -2.70
N LEU A 65 8.82 6.00 -3.24
CA LEU A 65 8.35 5.61 -4.57
C LEU A 65 6.81 5.52 -4.63
N LEU A 66 6.16 5.12 -3.54
CA LEU A 66 4.70 5.15 -3.44
C LEU A 66 4.16 6.58 -3.44
N ALA A 67 4.81 7.49 -2.72
CA ALA A 67 4.44 8.91 -2.72
C ALA A 67 4.57 9.53 -4.13
N GLN A 68 5.65 9.23 -4.84
CA GLN A 68 5.84 9.67 -6.22
C GLN A 68 4.79 9.07 -7.17
N ALA A 69 4.43 7.81 -7.00
CA ALA A 69 3.34 7.18 -7.76
C ALA A 69 1.99 7.86 -7.48
N GLN A 70 1.71 8.23 -6.22
CA GLN A 70 0.51 9.00 -5.86
C GLN A 70 0.52 10.39 -6.53
N VAL A 71 1.64 11.10 -6.55
CA VAL A 71 1.77 12.38 -7.27
C VAL A 71 1.46 12.20 -8.75
N ALA A 72 1.98 11.15 -9.39
CA ALA A 72 1.67 10.86 -10.78
C ALA A 72 0.15 10.64 -11.02
N ARG A 73 -0.55 9.96 -10.08
CA ARG A 73 -2.00 9.77 -10.15
C ARG A 73 -2.78 11.07 -9.96
N LEU A 74 -2.34 11.93 -9.04
CA LEU A 74 -2.93 13.25 -8.82
C LEU A 74 -2.83 14.13 -10.08
N VAL A 75 -1.65 14.18 -10.70
CA VAL A 75 -1.43 14.92 -11.94
C VAL A 75 -2.25 14.34 -13.09
N ALA A 76 -2.31 13.02 -13.23
CA ALA A 76 -3.13 12.36 -14.25
C ALA A 76 -4.64 12.63 -14.09
N ALA A 77 -5.09 12.87 -12.85
CA ALA A 77 -6.48 13.29 -12.56
C ALA A 77 -6.71 14.80 -12.76
N GLY A 78 -5.73 15.55 -13.25
CA GLY A 78 -5.85 17.00 -13.46
C GLY A 78 -5.81 17.82 -12.15
N ILE A 79 -5.35 17.25 -11.07
CA ILE A 79 -5.22 17.95 -9.79
C ILE A 79 -3.93 18.77 -9.80
N GLU A 80 -4.05 20.08 -9.59
CA GLU A 80 -2.91 21.00 -9.67
C GLU A 80 -1.98 20.87 -8.46
N PRO A 81 -0.66 20.92 -8.67
CA PRO A 81 0.31 20.94 -7.58
C PRO A 81 0.04 22.08 -6.59
N GLY A 82 0.21 21.79 -5.30
CA GLY A 82 -0.06 22.77 -4.24
C GLY A 82 -1.51 22.81 -3.74
N ARG A 83 -2.44 22.10 -4.37
CA ARG A 83 -3.79 21.92 -3.85
C ARG A 83 -3.75 21.15 -2.53
N PRO A 84 -4.51 21.56 -1.49
CA PRO A 84 -4.60 20.81 -0.24
C PRO A 84 -5.02 19.36 -0.47
N LEU A 85 -4.37 18.41 0.22
CA LEU A 85 -4.61 16.99 0.04
C LEU A 85 -5.05 16.29 1.32
N VAL A 86 -5.90 15.29 1.13
CA VAL A 86 -6.18 14.25 2.11
C VAL A 86 -5.77 12.89 1.55
N LEU A 87 -4.80 12.23 2.20
CA LEU A 87 -4.47 10.84 1.96
C LEU A 87 -5.53 9.96 2.64
N VAL A 88 -6.19 9.10 1.87
CA VAL A 88 -7.24 8.21 2.40
C VAL A 88 -6.85 6.76 2.21
N ALA A 89 -6.80 6.01 3.32
CA ALA A 89 -6.51 4.58 3.35
C ALA A 89 -7.70 3.74 3.85
N THR A 90 -7.64 2.42 3.69
CA THR A 90 -8.63 1.52 4.29
C THR A 90 -8.71 1.67 5.81
N GLY A 91 -7.54 1.89 6.44
CA GLY A 91 -7.39 1.94 7.89
C GLY A 91 -7.22 0.58 8.55
N SER A 92 -6.91 0.60 9.84
CA SER A 92 -6.69 -0.55 10.69
C SER A 92 -6.92 -0.16 12.15
N THR A 93 -7.20 -1.14 13.00
CA THR A 93 -7.21 -0.96 14.47
C THR A 93 -5.80 -1.06 15.08
N ASP A 94 -4.78 -1.43 14.30
CA ASP A 94 -3.40 -1.52 14.75
C ASP A 94 -2.75 -0.12 14.78
N PRO A 95 -2.23 0.35 15.93
CA PRO A 95 -1.55 1.64 16.02
C PRO A 95 -0.31 1.78 15.12
N LEU A 96 0.35 0.67 14.78
CA LEU A 96 1.50 0.69 13.86
C LEU A 96 1.06 1.05 12.44
N ALA A 97 -0.09 0.53 12.00
CA ALA A 97 -0.65 0.93 10.71
C ALA A 97 -0.96 2.43 10.66
N TRP A 98 -1.52 2.99 11.73
CA TRP A 98 -1.77 4.44 11.82
C TRP A 98 -0.48 5.26 11.77
N ARG A 99 0.57 4.81 12.47
CA ARG A 99 1.90 5.43 12.41
C ARG A 99 2.43 5.42 10.97
N ASP A 100 2.32 4.29 10.27
CA ASP A 100 2.79 4.13 8.90
C ASP A 100 2.00 5.01 7.91
N LEU A 101 0.69 5.17 8.10
CA LEU A 101 -0.13 6.08 7.30
C LEU A 101 0.30 7.56 7.50
N ARG A 102 0.63 7.94 8.72
CA ARG A 102 1.18 9.28 8.97
C ARG A 102 2.53 9.48 8.31
N ALA A 103 3.40 8.48 8.32
CA ALA A 103 4.66 8.53 7.58
C ALA A 103 4.43 8.63 6.06
N ALA A 104 3.48 7.87 5.51
CA ALA A 104 3.10 7.98 4.10
C ALA A 104 2.57 9.38 3.74
N SER A 105 1.76 9.99 4.61
CA SER A 105 1.26 11.35 4.39
C SER A 105 2.37 12.41 4.42
N HIS A 106 3.41 12.22 5.24
CA HIS A 106 4.58 13.12 5.23
C HIS A 106 5.38 12.96 3.93
N LEU A 107 5.65 11.73 3.48
CA LEU A 107 6.33 11.49 2.20
C LEU A 107 5.56 12.08 1.01
N LEU A 108 4.24 11.98 1.04
CA LEU A 108 3.39 12.61 0.02
C LEU A 108 3.45 14.14 0.13
N ALA A 109 3.44 14.71 1.34
CA ALA A 109 3.57 16.14 1.56
C ALA A 109 4.89 16.70 1.03
N ASP A 110 6.00 16.00 1.28
CA ASP A 110 7.32 16.36 0.78
C ASP A 110 7.38 16.34 -0.76
N SER A 111 6.67 15.39 -1.38
CA SER A 111 6.61 15.25 -2.84
C SER A 111 5.62 16.20 -3.51
N TRP A 112 4.55 16.60 -2.84
CA TRP A 112 3.48 17.45 -3.36
C TRP A 112 3.68 18.94 -3.05
N GLY A 113 4.47 19.26 -2.02
CA GLY A 113 4.83 20.63 -1.62
C GLY A 113 3.85 21.30 -0.65
N VAL A 114 2.83 20.57 -0.13
CA VAL A 114 1.91 21.08 0.89
C VAL A 114 1.63 20.02 1.95
N LYS A 115 1.18 20.48 3.13
CA LYS A 115 0.78 19.57 4.20
C LYS A 115 -0.38 18.67 3.75
N VAL A 116 -0.22 17.35 3.94
CA VAL A 116 -1.22 16.33 3.64
C VAL A 116 -1.88 15.88 4.95
N ARG A 117 -3.21 15.92 5.00
CA ARG A 117 -4.00 15.33 6.09
C ARG A 117 -4.24 13.85 5.82
N THR A 118 -4.53 13.08 6.84
CA THR A 118 -4.76 11.63 6.73
C THR A 118 -6.17 11.31 7.23
N ALA A 119 -6.88 10.50 6.46
CA ALA A 119 -8.16 9.91 6.84
C ALA A 119 -8.19 8.40 6.54
N THR A 120 -9.13 7.69 7.16
CA THR A 120 -9.30 6.26 6.99
C THR A 120 -10.77 5.90 6.80
N LEU A 121 -11.02 4.88 5.97
CA LEU A 121 -12.37 4.34 5.76
C LEU A 121 -12.84 3.46 6.92
N GLY A 122 -11.91 3.03 7.80
CA GLY A 122 -12.20 2.21 8.97
C GLY A 122 -11.04 2.22 9.98
N GLY A 123 -11.23 1.63 11.17
CA GLY A 123 -10.19 1.53 12.19
C GLY A 123 -9.83 2.87 12.84
N LEU A 124 -8.54 3.10 13.11
CA LEU A 124 -8.02 4.31 13.74
C LEU A 124 -7.94 5.48 12.77
N GLY A 125 -8.08 6.69 13.29
CA GLY A 125 -8.00 7.95 12.55
C GLY A 125 -9.38 8.52 12.17
N PRO A 126 -9.40 9.78 11.72
CA PRO A 126 -10.64 10.45 11.31
C PRO A 126 -11.19 9.84 10.01
N ARG A 127 -12.51 10.01 9.81
CA ARG A 127 -13.19 9.63 8.56
C ARG A 127 -13.03 10.72 7.50
N PRO A 128 -13.13 10.38 6.20
CA PRO A 128 -13.05 11.38 5.15
C PRO A 128 -14.03 12.54 5.35
N GLU A 129 -15.28 12.26 5.71
CA GLU A 129 -16.33 13.24 5.96
C GLU A 129 -16.04 14.20 7.15
N GLU A 130 -15.14 13.82 8.06
CA GLU A 130 -14.73 14.64 9.21
C GLU A 130 -13.62 15.65 8.85
N VAL A 131 -12.88 15.40 7.76
CA VAL A 131 -11.69 16.19 7.42
C VAL A 131 -11.72 16.83 6.04
N LEU A 132 -12.52 16.31 5.11
CA LEU A 132 -12.61 16.85 3.75
C LEU A 132 -13.33 18.20 3.74
N THR A 133 -12.79 19.11 2.94
CA THR A 133 -13.38 20.40 2.60
C THR A 133 -13.47 20.54 1.07
N PRO A 134 -14.29 21.45 0.53
CA PRO A 134 -14.41 21.66 -0.92
C PRO A 134 -13.10 22.05 -1.63
N ASP A 135 -12.15 22.60 -0.90
CA ASP A 135 -10.86 23.04 -1.44
C ASP A 135 -9.86 21.87 -1.57
N ASP A 136 -10.16 20.72 -1.00
CA ASP A 136 -9.26 19.57 -0.99
C ASP A 136 -9.26 18.79 -2.31
N ALA A 137 -8.27 17.93 -2.44
CA ALA A 137 -8.29 16.77 -3.31
C ALA A 137 -7.92 15.52 -2.53
N VAL A 138 -8.35 14.36 -3.02
CA VAL A 138 -8.12 13.08 -2.35
C VAL A 138 -7.06 12.28 -3.10
N SER A 139 -6.07 11.79 -2.35
CA SER A 139 -5.10 10.80 -2.80
C SER A 139 -5.39 9.45 -2.15
N PRO A 140 -5.97 8.47 -2.88
CA PRO A 140 -6.21 7.14 -2.35
C PRO A 140 -4.90 6.40 -2.08
N TYR A 141 -4.66 6.01 -0.82
CA TYR A 141 -3.55 5.13 -0.44
C TYR A 141 -4.01 3.68 -0.51
N LEU A 142 -4.32 3.27 -1.74
CA LEU A 142 -4.87 1.96 -2.12
C LEU A 142 -4.10 1.43 -3.33
N LEU A 143 -3.69 0.15 -3.30
CA LEU A 143 -2.97 -0.46 -4.42
C LEU A 143 -3.89 -0.85 -5.59
N SER A 144 -5.12 -1.27 -5.31
CA SER A 144 -5.99 -1.86 -6.34
C SER A 144 -7.40 -1.31 -6.28
N PRO A 145 -8.10 -1.26 -7.41
CA PRO A 145 -9.53 -1.01 -7.43
C PRO A 145 -10.28 -2.09 -6.63
N GLY A 146 -11.38 -1.70 -5.99
CA GLY A 146 -12.18 -2.63 -5.22
C GLY A 146 -13.31 -1.91 -4.45
N LEU A 147 -13.84 -2.57 -3.43
CA LEU A 147 -14.93 -2.03 -2.61
C LEU A 147 -14.56 -0.67 -1.99
N PHE A 148 -13.37 -0.58 -1.41
CA PHE A 148 -12.91 0.63 -0.71
C PHE A 148 -12.68 1.81 -1.66
N SER A 149 -12.08 1.58 -2.83
CA SER A 149 -11.89 2.64 -3.83
C SER A 149 -13.21 3.16 -4.40
N ARG A 150 -14.20 2.27 -4.62
CA ARG A 150 -15.54 2.68 -5.06
C ARG A 150 -16.25 3.52 -4.01
N ARG A 151 -16.28 3.06 -2.75
CA ARG A 151 -16.87 3.83 -1.64
C ARG A 151 -16.23 5.21 -1.48
N LEU A 152 -14.90 5.27 -1.61
CA LEU A 152 -14.19 6.55 -1.53
C LEU A 152 -14.56 7.47 -2.70
N ALA A 153 -14.62 6.95 -3.92
CA ALA A 153 -15.03 7.72 -5.10
C ALA A 153 -16.46 8.27 -4.95
N GLU A 154 -17.40 7.45 -4.49
CA GLU A 154 -18.79 7.86 -4.20
C GLU A 154 -18.86 8.99 -3.15
N GLN A 155 -18.06 8.89 -2.08
CA GLN A 155 -17.97 9.95 -1.05
C GLN A 155 -17.39 11.24 -1.62
N CYS A 156 -16.32 11.15 -2.42
CA CYS A 156 -15.71 12.32 -3.07
C CYS A 156 -16.66 12.99 -4.04
N GLU A 157 -17.41 12.22 -4.84
CA GLU A 157 -18.43 12.74 -5.76
C GLU A 157 -19.54 13.47 -4.99
N ALA A 158 -20.06 12.88 -3.93
CA ALA A 158 -21.10 13.47 -3.08
C ALA A 158 -20.66 14.82 -2.46
N LEU A 159 -19.36 14.95 -2.16
CA LEU A 159 -18.76 16.17 -1.60
C LEU A 159 -18.21 17.13 -2.68
N SER A 160 -18.30 16.76 -3.97
CA SER A 160 -17.70 17.50 -5.09
C SER A 160 -16.20 17.75 -4.91
N VAL A 161 -15.49 16.79 -4.30
CA VAL A 161 -14.04 16.84 -4.06
C VAL A 161 -13.33 15.97 -5.10
N PRO A 162 -12.32 16.50 -5.84
CA PRO A 162 -11.54 15.71 -6.79
C PRO A 162 -10.83 14.55 -6.12
N CYS A 163 -10.90 13.38 -6.75
CA CYS A 163 -10.26 12.15 -6.25
C CYS A 163 -9.37 11.56 -7.35
N ALA A 164 -8.11 11.29 -7.03
CA ALA A 164 -7.24 10.57 -7.95
C ALA A 164 -7.58 9.07 -7.97
N ASP A 165 -7.07 8.37 -8.98
CA ASP A 165 -7.13 6.91 -9.02
C ASP A 165 -6.27 6.27 -7.92
N VAL A 166 -6.52 4.99 -7.66
CA VAL A 166 -5.64 4.15 -6.84
C VAL A 166 -4.22 4.09 -7.40
N ILE A 167 -3.23 3.78 -6.58
CA ILE A 167 -1.82 3.71 -6.98
C ILE A 167 -1.65 2.77 -8.19
N GLY A 168 -2.24 1.57 -8.13
CA GLY A 168 -2.24 0.60 -9.21
C GLY A 168 -0.85 0.03 -9.54
N PRO A 169 -0.73 -0.66 -10.69
CA PRO A 169 0.54 -1.23 -11.15
C PRO A 169 1.41 -0.14 -11.82
N HIS A 170 1.72 0.92 -11.06
CA HIS A 170 2.58 2.00 -11.53
C HIS A 170 4.04 1.51 -11.68
N PRO A 171 4.84 1.99 -12.68
CA PRO A 171 6.24 1.59 -12.82
C PRO A 171 7.05 1.70 -11.53
N LEU A 172 6.90 2.77 -10.76
CA LEU A 172 7.58 2.95 -9.47
C LEU A 172 7.18 1.90 -8.42
N VAL A 173 5.96 1.38 -8.48
CA VAL A 173 5.54 0.26 -7.61
C VAL A 173 6.23 -1.04 -8.03
N VAL A 174 6.38 -1.26 -9.35
CA VAL A 174 7.11 -2.41 -9.88
C VAL A 174 8.59 -2.34 -9.47
N ASP A 175 9.20 -1.17 -9.60
CA ASP A 175 10.59 -0.95 -9.18
C ASP A 175 10.75 -1.23 -7.68
N LEU A 176 9.84 -0.76 -6.84
CA LEU A 176 9.83 -1.01 -5.41
C LEU A 176 9.71 -2.50 -5.08
N VAL A 177 8.84 -3.24 -5.76
CA VAL A 177 8.71 -4.71 -5.58
C VAL A 177 10.03 -5.40 -5.94
N VAL A 178 10.65 -5.01 -7.04
CA VAL A 178 11.94 -5.55 -7.49
C VAL A 178 13.05 -5.23 -6.49
N GLU A 179 13.09 -4.03 -5.95
CA GLU A 179 14.03 -3.63 -4.90
C GLU A 179 13.85 -4.49 -3.65
N ARG A 180 12.61 -4.62 -3.12
CA ARG A 180 12.31 -5.49 -1.96
C ARG A 180 12.76 -6.94 -2.18
N TYR A 181 12.53 -7.47 -3.38
CA TYR A 181 12.99 -8.81 -3.73
C TYR A 181 14.51 -8.91 -3.71
N ARG A 182 15.22 -7.97 -4.33
CA ARG A 182 16.69 -8.00 -4.44
C ARG A 182 17.37 -7.91 -3.08
N ASP A 183 16.87 -7.05 -2.18
CA ASP A 183 17.38 -6.90 -0.82
C ASP A 183 17.34 -8.23 -0.06
N LEU A 184 16.24 -8.98 -0.19
CA LEU A 184 16.05 -10.25 0.49
C LEU A 184 16.81 -11.40 -0.17
N ALA A 185 16.81 -11.47 -1.50
CA ALA A 185 17.51 -12.50 -2.26
C ALA A 185 19.03 -12.37 -2.16
N GLY A 186 19.57 -11.15 -2.03
CA GLY A 186 20.98 -10.89 -1.78
C GLY A 186 21.42 -11.34 -0.38
N GLY A 187 20.61 -11.08 0.64
CA GLY A 187 20.88 -11.53 2.01
C GLY A 187 20.83 -13.05 2.20
N ALA A 188 19.91 -13.73 1.51
CA ALA A 188 19.78 -15.18 1.58
C ALA A 188 20.99 -15.95 0.97
N ARG A 189 21.69 -15.34 0.00
CA ARG A 189 22.90 -15.92 -0.59
C ARG A 189 24.15 -15.73 0.26
N ALA A 190 24.16 -14.77 1.16
CA ALA A 190 25.31 -14.49 2.04
C ALA A 190 25.34 -15.37 3.28
N THR A 191 24.26 -16.10 3.57
CA THR A 191 24.11 -16.97 4.76
C THR A 191 24.06 -18.46 4.44
N ALA A 192 24.23 -18.86 3.19
CA ALA A 192 24.32 -20.24 2.70
C ALA A 192 25.77 -20.57 2.29
#